data_e7d29e9b8017ac30838f5243567f6d49
#
_entry.id   e7d29e9b8017ac30838f5243567f6d49
#
_cell.length_a   1.000
_cell.length_b   1.000
_cell.length_c   1.000
_cell.angle_alpha   90.00
_cell.angle_beta   90.00
_cell.angle_gamma   90.00
#
_symmetry.space_group_name_H-M   'P 1'
#
loop_
_entity.id
_entity.type
_entity.pdbx_description
1 polymer ?
#
loop_
_entity_poly.entity_id
_entity_poly.type
_entity_poly.pdbx_seq_one_letter_code
_entity_poly.pdbx_strand_id
1 'polypeptide(L)'
;MTDDGPIILYGAPQSLYAGRASSYMIKAGIDYRERPALSEEYVAHKIYRKAGERVSLPTIMFPDGRVIRDGVAIVDHFECERGYPSTPRTPKQNMVSLLLDAIGAEGLLRPAMHYRFGFMEQREHAIYHFQYTFPERETAVQQIERTATQVSPLWGVQPEYTDVIESLYEGLLVKMEAHFAEHPYFLGGKPCVGDFGMIAPLFGHLGRDPVPLSLMVKLAIHLYRWVERMNRRDSDIGEYHGYPEDFLPDDEVPKTLIEVLKHLAIDFVPVSYTHLTLPTSDLV
;
A
#
# COMPACT_ATOMS: atom_id res chain seq x y z
N MET A 1 -33.97 -1.03 -13.24
CA MET A 1 -33.53 -0.03 -12.23
C MET A 1 -32.02 -0.13 -12.20
N THR A 2 -31.33 0.78 -12.80
CA THR A 2 -29.87 0.94 -12.62
C THR A 2 -29.69 1.37 -11.18
N ASP A 3 -29.04 0.54 -10.40
CA ASP A 3 -28.71 0.83 -9.00
C ASP A 3 -27.54 1.81 -9.04
N ASP A 4 -27.85 3.12 -9.07
CA ASP A 4 -26.89 4.21 -9.26
C ASP A 4 -26.16 4.60 -7.96
N GLY A 5 -26.04 3.65 -7.01
CA GLY A 5 -25.32 3.87 -5.76
C GLY A 5 -23.80 3.91 -5.95
N PRO A 6 -23.05 4.49 -5.00
CA PRO A 6 -21.60 4.44 -5.02
C PRO A 6 -21.09 3.03 -4.72
N ILE A 7 -19.88 2.70 -5.20
CA ILE A 7 -19.14 1.52 -4.75
C ILE A 7 -18.86 1.67 -3.25
N ILE A 8 -19.00 0.60 -2.48
CA ILE A 8 -18.64 0.55 -1.06
C ILE A 8 -17.30 -0.15 -0.93
N LEU A 9 -16.32 0.55 -0.35
CA LEU A 9 -15.04 -0.02 0.05
C LEU A 9 -15.10 -0.38 1.53
N TYR A 10 -15.11 -1.67 1.84
CA TYR A 10 -14.92 -2.16 3.19
C TYR A 10 -13.42 -2.23 3.49
N GLY A 11 -12.96 -1.33 4.32
CA GLY A 11 -11.56 -1.11 4.62
C GLY A 11 -11.37 -0.37 5.92
N ALA A 12 -10.23 0.26 6.06
CA ALA A 12 -9.94 1.24 7.08
C ALA A 12 -8.92 2.23 6.53
N PRO A 13 -9.08 3.54 6.79
CA PRO A 13 -8.22 4.57 6.23
C PRO A 13 -6.72 4.36 6.49
N GLN A 14 -6.39 3.75 7.63
CA GLN A 14 -5.02 3.44 8.07
C GLN A 14 -4.57 2.02 7.68
N SER A 15 -5.37 1.27 6.95
CA SER A 15 -4.98 -0.06 6.50
C SER A 15 -4.00 0.01 5.34
N LEU A 16 -2.86 -0.65 5.48
CA LEU A 16 -1.87 -0.82 4.42
C LEU A 16 -2.53 -1.38 3.15
N TYR A 17 -3.24 -2.49 3.28
CA TYR A 17 -3.85 -3.17 2.13
C TYR A 17 -5.02 -2.40 1.51
N ALA A 18 -5.81 -1.66 2.31
CA ALA A 18 -6.88 -0.81 1.79
C ALA A 18 -6.31 0.41 1.04
N GLY A 19 -5.14 0.91 1.44
CA GLY A 19 -4.47 2.05 0.83
C GLY A 19 -4.20 1.89 -0.67
N ARG A 20 -3.86 0.68 -1.14
CA ARG A 20 -3.70 0.38 -2.57
C ARG A 20 -4.99 0.65 -3.35
N ALA A 21 -6.09 0.03 -2.92
CA ALA A 21 -7.37 0.13 -3.61
C ALA A 21 -7.95 1.55 -3.55
N SER A 22 -7.90 2.20 -2.39
CA SER A 22 -8.39 3.56 -2.21
C SER A 22 -7.60 4.57 -3.05
N SER A 23 -6.27 4.48 -3.06
CA SER A 23 -5.40 5.34 -3.88
C SER A 23 -5.69 5.16 -5.37
N TYR A 24 -5.86 3.92 -5.84
CA TYR A 24 -6.23 3.66 -7.23
C TYR A 24 -7.58 4.29 -7.58
N MET A 25 -8.62 4.05 -6.77
CA MET A 25 -9.96 4.60 -7.04
C MET A 25 -9.97 6.13 -7.02
N ILE A 26 -9.26 6.76 -6.08
CA ILE A 26 -9.10 8.22 -6.04
C ILE A 26 -8.43 8.72 -7.33
N LYS A 27 -7.30 8.13 -7.70
CA LYS A 27 -6.51 8.50 -8.88
C LYS A 27 -7.31 8.33 -10.17
N ALA A 28 -8.07 7.26 -10.25
CA ALA A 28 -8.92 6.93 -11.39
C ALA A 28 -10.25 7.72 -11.45
N GLY A 29 -10.55 8.53 -10.43
CA GLY A 29 -11.80 9.29 -10.35
C GLY A 29 -13.04 8.41 -10.13
N ILE A 30 -12.88 7.22 -9.55
CA ILE A 30 -13.96 6.29 -9.25
C ILE A 30 -14.62 6.71 -7.94
N ASP A 31 -15.94 6.93 -7.96
CA ASP A 31 -16.70 7.29 -6.78
C ASP A 31 -16.93 6.06 -5.89
N TYR A 32 -16.51 6.19 -4.63
CA TYR A 32 -16.72 5.17 -3.62
C TYR A 32 -16.98 5.78 -2.24
N ARG A 33 -17.50 4.97 -1.35
CA ARG A 33 -17.63 5.29 0.09
C ARG A 33 -16.91 4.23 0.90
N GLU A 34 -16.04 4.65 1.79
CA GLU A 34 -15.37 3.74 2.72
C GLU A 34 -16.25 3.45 3.93
N ARG A 35 -16.27 2.19 4.36
CA ARG A 35 -16.95 1.70 5.56
C ARG A 35 -16.07 0.74 6.33
N PRO A 36 -16.27 0.64 7.67
CA PRO A 36 -15.49 -0.30 8.48
C PRO A 36 -15.65 -1.74 7.99
N ALA A 37 -14.55 -2.44 7.91
CA ALA A 37 -14.48 -3.81 7.41
C ALA A 37 -15.22 -4.83 8.24
N LEU A 38 -15.40 -4.58 9.52
CA LEU A 38 -16.15 -5.44 10.43
C LEU A 38 -17.49 -4.79 10.86
N SER A 39 -18.01 -3.87 10.03
CA SER A 39 -19.31 -3.28 10.27
C SER A 39 -20.40 -4.35 10.38
N GLU A 40 -21.45 -4.05 11.14
CA GLU A 40 -22.60 -4.95 11.26
C GLU A 40 -23.17 -5.33 9.89
N GLU A 41 -23.24 -4.36 8.97
CA GLU A 41 -23.64 -4.58 7.57
C GLU A 41 -22.76 -5.63 6.88
N TYR A 42 -21.42 -5.51 6.98
CA TYR A 42 -20.50 -6.46 6.36
C TYR A 42 -20.63 -7.87 6.92
N VAL A 43 -20.78 -7.98 8.24
CA VAL A 43 -20.91 -9.26 8.94
C VAL A 43 -22.31 -9.86 8.77
N ALA A 44 -23.37 -9.07 9.02
CA ALA A 44 -24.77 -9.53 8.98
C ALA A 44 -25.17 -9.99 7.56
N HIS A 45 -24.78 -9.23 6.54
CA HIS A 45 -25.05 -9.60 5.14
C HIS A 45 -24.03 -10.59 4.57
N LYS A 46 -23.08 -11.06 5.38
CA LYS A 46 -22.06 -12.05 4.97
C LYS A 46 -21.36 -11.68 3.67
N ILE A 47 -21.07 -10.38 3.49
CA ILE A 47 -20.49 -9.83 2.27
C ILE A 47 -19.18 -10.56 1.92
N TYR A 48 -18.37 -10.91 2.94
CA TYR A 48 -17.15 -11.69 2.77
C TYR A 48 -17.37 -13.05 2.09
N ARG A 49 -18.54 -13.68 2.25
CA ARG A 49 -18.84 -14.97 1.61
C ARG A 49 -19.03 -14.87 0.10
N LYS A 50 -19.44 -13.70 -0.40
CA LYS A 50 -19.60 -13.46 -1.83
C LYS A 50 -18.26 -13.45 -2.58
N ALA A 51 -17.14 -13.26 -1.87
CA ALA A 51 -15.80 -13.22 -2.43
C ALA A 51 -14.88 -14.31 -1.83
N GLY A 52 -15.42 -15.49 -1.46
CA GLY A 52 -14.64 -16.65 -1.06
C GLY A 52 -14.44 -16.83 0.44
N GLU A 53 -15.49 -16.71 1.25
CA GLU A 53 -15.61 -17.10 2.68
C GLU A 53 -14.57 -16.53 3.68
N ARG A 54 -13.49 -15.91 3.25
CA ARG A 54 -12.48 -15.33 4.12
C ARG A 54 -12.76 -13.84 4.34
N VAL A 55 -12.83 -13.44 5.59
CA VAL A 55 -12.83 -12.01 5.97
C VAL A 55 -11.46 -11.43 5.68
N SER A 56 -11.38 -10.50 4.75
CA SER A 56 -10.13 -9.78 4.46
C SER A 56 -10.40 -8.37 3.96
N LEU A 57 -9.41 -7.51 4.10
CA LEU A 57 -9.39 -6.13 3.66
C LEU A 57 -8.35 -5.96 2.54
N PRO A 58 -8.62 -5.09 1.57
CA PRO A 58 -9.91 -4.44 1.27
C PRO A 58 -10.91 -5.37 0.57
N THR A 59 -12.20 -5.03 0.67
CA THR A 59 -13.29 -5.65 -0.12
C THR A 59 -14.15 -4.54 -0.70
N ILE A 60 -14.46 -4.57 -1.99
CA ILE A 60 -15.42 -3.65 -2.60
C ILE A 60 -16.74 -4.37 -2.91
N MET A 61 -17.83 -3.63 -2.79
CA MET A 61 -19.16 -4.06 -3.21
C MET A 61 -19.75 -3.04 -4.19
N PHE A 62 -20.14 -3.52 -5.35
CA PHE A 62 -20.81 -2.73 -6.37
C PHE A 62 -22.30 -2.54 -6.04
N PRO A 63 -22.98 -1.53 -6.63
CA PRO A 63 -24.42 -1.32 -6.42
C PRO A 63 -25.26 -2.53 -6.80
N ASP A 64 -24.86 -3.31 -7.79
CA ASP A 64 -25.52 -4.55 -8.22
C ASP A 64 -25.29 -5.75 -7.27
N GLY A 65 -24.52 -5.54 -6.19
CA GLY A 65 -24.22 -6.55 -5.18
C GLY A 65 -23.06 -7.49 -5.54
N ARG A 66 -22.36 -7.28 -6.66
CA ARG A 66 -21.08 -7.97 -6.94
C ARG A 66 -20.04 -7.57 -5.92
N VAL A 67 -19.14 -8.46 -5.59
CA VAL A 67 -18.09 -8.24 -4.59
C VAL A 67 -16.73 -8.66 -5.15
N ILE A 68 -15.73 -7.82 -4.98
CA ILE A 68 -14.33 -8.15 -5.26
C ILE A 68 -13.53 -7.92 -3.98
N ARG A 69 -12.68 -8.86 -3.66
CA ARG A 69 -11.81 -8.86 -2.50
C ARG A 69 -10.37 -8.86 -2.94
N ASP A 70 -9.49 -8.28 -2.09
CA ASP A 70 -8.06 -8.13 -2.31
C ASP A 70 -7.68 -6.88 -3.12
N GLY A 71 -6.64 -6.17 -2.64
CA GLY A 71 -6.20 -4.91 -3.25
C GLY A 71 -5.67 -5.08 -4.68
N VAL A 72 -4.99 -6.20 -4.97
CA VAL A 72 -4.50 -6.51 -6.32
C VAL A 72 -5.69 -6.77 -7.25
N ALA A 73 -6.61 -7.67 -6.85
CA ALA A 73 -7.77 -8.02 -7.67
C ALA A 73 -8.68 -6.80 -7.93
N ILE A 74 -8.79 -5.88 -6.98
CA ILE A 74 -9.56 -4.64 -7.17
C ILE A 74 -8.89 -3.74 -8.22
N VAL A 75 -7.58 -3.55 -8.14
CA VAL A 75 -6.82 -2.76 -9.11
C VAL A 75 -6.88 -3.41 -10.48
N ASP A 76 -6.66 -4.71 -10.59
CA ASP A 76 -6.72 -5.47 -11.86
C ASP A 76 -8.08 -5.38 -12.53
N HIS A 77 -9.17 -5.44 -11.75
CA HIS A 77 -10.52 -5.26 -12.27
C HIS A 77 -10.69 -3.92 -12.96
N PHE A 78 -10.33 -2.82 -12.29
CA PHE A 78 -10.47 -1.48 -12.86
C PHE A 78 -9.44 -1.20 -13.97
N GLU A 79 -8.23 -1.72 -13.89
CA GLU A 79 -7.25 -1.65 -14.97
C GLU A 79 -7.82 -2.31 -16.24
N CYS A 80 -8.40 -3.51 -16.11
CA CYS A 80 -9.02 -4.21 -17.22
C CYS A 80 -10.18 -3.42 -17.84
N GLU A 81 -11.12 -2.91 -17.02
CA GLU A 81 -12.25 -2.12 -17.50
C GLU A 81 -11.84 -0.82 -18.20
N ARG A 82 -10.70 -0.24 -17.84
CA ARG A 82 -10.18 1.03 -18.34
C ARG A 82 -9.14 0.89 -19.45
N GLY A 83 -8.84 -0.33 -19.89
CA GLY A 83 -7.85 -0.61 -20.94
C GLY A 83 -6.40 -0.47 -20.48
N TYR A 84 -6.13 -0.75 -19.20
CA TYR A 84 -4.80 -0.81 -18.58
C TYR A 84 -4.01 0.51 -18.62
N PRO A 85 -4.57 1.63 -18.11
CA PRO A 85 -3.91 2.94 -18.18
C PRO A 85 -2.62 3.01 -17.36
N SER A 86 -2.49 2.23 -16.28
CA SER A 86 -1.33 2.20 -15.38
C SER A 86 -0.38 1.03 -15.64
N THR A 87 -0.64 0.25 -16.68
CA THR A 87 0.22 -0.89 -17.06
C THR A 87 1.14 -0.49 -18.21
N PRO A 88 2.47 -0.40 -17.98
CA PRO A 88 3.42 -0.13 -19.06
C PRO A 88 3.36 -1.23 -20.12
N ARG A 89 3.43 -0.85 -21.40
CA ARG A 89 3.34 -1.79 -22.52
C ARG A 89 4.69 -2.37 -22.95
N THR A 90 5.77 -1.79 -22.47
CA THR A 90 7.15 -2.22 -22.78
C THR A 90 7.66 -3.21 -21.73
N PRO A 91 8.50 -4.18 -22.11
CA PRO A 91 8.81 -5.34 -21.25
C PRO A 91 9.53 -5.00 -19.95
N LYS A 92 10.55 -4.13 -19.99
CA LYS A 92 11.34 -3.77 -18.79
C LYS A 92 10.50 -2.96 -17.79
N GLN A 93 9.81 -1.93 -18.27
CA GLN A 93 8.95 -1.12 -17.43
C GLN A 93 7.80 -1.93 -16.83
N ASN A 94 7.18 -2.82 -17.61
CA ASN A 94 6.13 -3.69 -17.09
C ASN A 94 6.65 -4.64 -16.01
N MET A 95 7.80 -5.27 -16.23
CA MET A 95 8.44 -6.12 -15.23
C MET A 95 8.75 -5.35 -13.93
N VAL A 96 9.32 -4.15 -14.06
CA VAL A 96 9.64 -3.29 -12.91
C VAL A 96 8.37 -2.85 -12.18
N SER A 97 7.32 -2.50 -12.91
CA SER A 97 6.01 -2.14 -12.33
C SER A 97 5.43 -3.30 -11.50
N LEU A 98 5.42 -4.52 -12.04
CA LEU A 98 4.94 -5.71 -11.32
C LEU A 98 5.83 -6.07 -10.12
N LEU A 99 7.14 -5.88 -10.23
CA LEU A 99 8.07 -6.10 -9.11
C LEU A 99 7.81 -5.11 -7.97
N LEU A 100 7.62 -3.82 -8.27
CA LEU A 100 7.26 -2.82 -7.27
C LEU A 100 5.91 -3.11 -6.63
N ASP A 101 4.94 -3.60 -7.42
CA ASP A 101 3.62 -3.99 -6.90
C ASP A 101 3.73 -5.13 -5.89
N ALA A 102 4.50 -6.16 -6.21
CA ALA A 102 4.76 -7.29 -5.31
C ALA A 102 5.51 -6.86 -4.04
N ILE A 103 6.55 -6.02 -4.18
CA ILE A 103 7.32 -5.49 -3.04
C ILE A 103 6.44 -4.63 -2.15
N GLY A 104 5.61 -3.76 -2.72
CA GLY A 104 4.70 -2.91 -1.96
C GLY A 104 3.68 -3.69 -1.15
N ALA A 105 3.24 -4.86 -1.66
CA ALA A 105 2.32 -5.73 -0.93
C ALA A 105 2.94 -6.34 0.33
N GLU A 106 4.21 -6.79 0.25
CA GLU A 106 4.83 -7.64 1.27
C GLU A 106 6.18 -7.11 1.80
N GLY A 107 6.93 -6.39 0.97
CA GLY A 107 8.33 -6.06 1.26
C GLY A 107 8.54 -4.98 2.30
N LEU A 108 7.57 -4.09 2.53
CA LEU A 108 7.66 -3.00 3.53
C LEU A 108 6.81 -3.27 4.78
N LEU A 109 6.37 -4.51 4.97
CA LEU A 109 5.56 -4.88 6.12
C LEU A 109 6.32 -4.71 7.44
N ARG A 110 7.62 -5.05 7.49
CA ARG A 110 8.44 -4.91 8.70
C ARG A 110 8.53 -3.47 9.19
N PRO A 111 9.02 -2.50 8.42
CA PRO A 111 9.02 -1.11 8.87
C PRO A 111 7.61 -0.58 9.16
N ALA A 112 6.61 -0.94 8.36
CA ALA A 112 5.23 -0.53 8.60
C ALA A 112 4.70 -1.00 9.97
N MET A 113 4.99 -2.23 10.38
CA MET A 113 4.56 -2.76 11.67
C MET A 113 5.44 -2.27 12.82
N HIS A 114 6.76 -2.22 12.62
CA HIS A 114 7.68 -1.68 13.61
C HIS A 114 7.30 -0.26 14.02
N TYR A 115 7.17 0.63 13.05
CA TYR A 115 6.83 2.03 13.34
C TYR A 115 5.44 2.20 13.93
N ARG A 116 4.45 1.41 13.54
CA ARG A 116 3.08 1.53 14.11
C ARG A 116 3.00 1.08 15.55
N PHE A 117 3.66 -0.01 15.92
CA PHE A 117 3.46 -0.65 17.21
C PHE A 117 4.66 -0.52 18.17
N GLY A 118 5.83 -0.12 17.70
CA GLY A 118 7.05 -0.02 18.51
C GLY A 118 7.19 1.26 19.33
N PHE A 119 6.39 2.30 19.06
CA PHE A 119 6.56 3.63 19.64
C PHE A 119 5.39 4.04 20.52
N MET A 120 5.64 4.12 21.83
CA MET A 120 4.60 4.42 22.83
C MET A 120 4.01 5.84 22.69
N GLU A 121 4.80 6.82 22.23
CA GLU A 121 4.38 8.19 22.04
C GLU A 121 3.24 8.38 21.02
N GLN A 122 3.08 7.43 20.10
CA GLN A 122 1.99 7.45 19.12
C GLN A 122 0.86 6.45 19.41
N ARG A 123 0.85 5.82 20.58
CA ARG A 123 -0.16 4.80 20.95
C ARG A 123 -1.58 5.32 20.84
N GLU A 124 -1.85 6.54 21.29
CA GLU A 124 -3.19 7.14 21.21
C GLU A 124 -3.64 7.36 19.75
N HIS A 125 -2.72 7.72 18.88
CA HIS A 125 -2.98 7.80 17.45
C HIS A 125 -3.39 6.44 16.87
N ALA A 126 -2.66 5.37 17.20
CA ALA A 126 -3.01 4.02 16.78
C ALA A 126 -4.39 3.58 17.31
N ILE A 127 -4.69 3.84 18.60
CA ILE A 127 -5.99 3.51 19.22
C ILE A 127 -7.12 4.23 18.49
N TYR A 128 -6.99 5.54 18.24
CA TYR A 128 -8.00 6.31 17.52
C TYR A 128 -8.31 5.69 16.15
N HIS A 129 -7.30 5.30 15.41
CA HIS A 129 -7.50 4.68 14.10
C HIS A 129 -8.09 3.26 14.18
N PHE A 130 -7.68 2.47 15.17
CA PHE A 130 -8.25 1.13 15.37
C PHE A 130 -9.72 1.18 15.78
N GLN A 131 -10.18 2.24 16.46
CA GLN A 131 -11.58 2.43 16.79
C GLN A 131 -12.48 2.62 15.56
N TYR A 132 -11.94 2.93 14.40
CA TYR A 132 -12.71 2.90 13.16
C TYR A 132 -13.26 1.49 12.85
N THR A 133 -12.49 0.45 13.14
CA THR A 133 -12.89 -0.94 12.93
C THR A 133 -13.43 -1.60 14.19
N PHE A 134 -12.90 -1.22 15.35
CA PHE A 134 -13.27 -1.71 16.68
C PHE A 134 -13.72 -0.52 17.54
N PRO A 135 -15.02 -0.14 17.51
CA PRO A 135 -15.49 1.10 18.14
C PRO A 135 -15.18 1.20 19.64
N GLU A 136 -15.25 0.06 20.34
CA GLU A 136 -14.93 -0.01 21.77
C GLU A 136 -13.42 0.11 21.99
N ARG A 137 -13.03 1.10 22.82
CA ARG A 137 -11.61 1.40 23.08
C ARG A 137 -10.83 0.20 23.61
N GLU A 138 -11.41 -0.55 24.54
CA GLU A 138 -10.81 -1.75 25.12
C GLU A 138 -10.51 -2.79 24.05
N THR A 139 -11.43 -3.01 23.11
CA THR A 139 -11.24 -3.93 21.99
C THR A 139 -10.15 -3.43 21.06
N ALA A 140 -10.13 -2.13 20.73
CA ALA A 140 -9.07 -1.54 19.92
C ALA A 140 -7.68 -1.73 20.55
N VAL A 141 -7.54 -1.46 21.85
CA VAL A 141 -6.30 -1.67 22.62
C VAL A 141 -5.88 -3.14 22.59
N GLN A 142 -6.79 -4.07 22.85
CA GLN A 142 -6.49 -5.51 22.80
C GLN A 142 -6.00 -5.96 21.41
N GLN A 143 -6.59 -5.46 20.33
CA GLN A 143 -6.16 -5.78 18.97
C GLN A 143 -4.77 -5.20 18.66
N ILE A 144 -4.47 -3.99 19.11
CA ILE A 144 -3.13 -3.39 18.99
C ILE A 144 -2.11 -4.24 19.74
N GLU A 145 -2.37 -4.58 20.99
CA GLU A 145 -1.46 -5.40 21.83
C GLU A 145 -1.25 -6.78 21.23
N ARG A 146 -2.31 -7.43 20.77
CA ARG A 146 -2.20 -8.72 20.07
C ARG A 146 -1.34 -8.60 18.82
N THR A 147 -1.55 -7.57 18.02
CA THR A 147 -0.77 -7.38 16.79
C THR A 147 0.69 -7.10 17.11
N ALA A 148 0.96 -6.23 18.07
CA ALA A 148 2.33 -5.91 18.48
C ALA A 148 3.10 -7.12 19.03
N THR A 149 2.45 -7.92 19.89
CA THR A 149 3.14 -8.97 20.68
C THR A 149 3.08 -10.38 20.08
N GLN A 150 2.07 -10.66 19.25
CA GLN A 150 1.84 -12.02 18.73
C GLN A 150 1.98 -12.10 17.21
N VAL A 151 1.60 -11.03 16.47
CA VAL A 151 1.57 -11.07 15.01
C VAL A 151 2.83 -10.46 14.41
N SER A 152 3.23 -9.26 14.85
CA SER A 152 4.41 -8.57 14.30
C SER A 152 5.71 -9.38 14.44
N PRO A 153 5.97 -10.12 15.53
CA PRO A 153 7.13 -10.99 15.62
C PRO A 153 7.20 -12.10 14.56
N LEU A 154 6.04 -12.61 14.10
CA LEU A 154 5.99 -13.60 13.02
C LEU A 154 6.43 -13.02 11.66
N TRP A 155 6.40 -11.71 11.53
CA TRP A 155 6.90 -10.98 10.35
C TRP A 155 8.33 -10.49 10.50
N GLY A 156 9.04 -10.92 11.57
CA GLY A 156 10.41 -10.52 11.85
C GLY A 156 10.54 -9.14 12.51
N VAL A 157 9.47 -8.60 13.10
CA VAL A 157 9.54 -7.37 13.91
C VAL A 157 9.82 -7.78 15.35
N GLN A 158 11.10 -7.84 15.71
CA GLN A 158 11.59 -8.26 17.02
C GLN A 158 12.63 -7.25 17.52
N PRO A 159 12.80 -7.09 18.83
CA PRO A 159 13.67 -6.07 19.40
C PRO A 159 15.11 -6.12 18.89
N GLU A 160 15.65 -7.31 18.64
CA GLU A 160 17.00 -7.50 18.12
C GLU A 160 17.21 -7.01 16.68
N TYR A 161 16.13 -6.80 15.91
CA TYR A 161 16.19 -6.32 14.52
C TYR A 161 15.82 -4.85 14.37
N THR A 162 15.50 -4.14 15.46
CA THR A 162 15.09 -2.73 15.45
C THR A 162 16.05 -1.86 14.64
N ASP A 163 17.35 -1.87 14.99
CA ASP A 163 18.34 -1.04 14.32
C ASP A 163 18.45 -1.33 12.81
N VAL A 164 18.31 -2.59 12.42
CA VAL A 164 18.34 -3.00 11.00
C VAL A 164 17.11 -2.50 10.27
N ILE A 165 15.92 -2.65 10.86
CA ILE A 165 14.65 -2.19 10.27
C ILE A 165 14.69 -0.67 10.07
N GLU A 166 15.12 0.08 11.08
CA GLU A 166 15.20 1.54 11.03
C GLU A 166 16.23 2.01 10.01
N SER A 167 17.45 1.43 10.01
CA SER A 167 18.49 1.74 9.04
C SER A 167 18.07 1.45 7.60
N LEU A 168 17.39 0.34 7.35
CA LEU A 168 16.86 0.02 6.01
C LEU A 168 15.76 0.99 5.59
N TYR A 169 14.87 1.38 6.50
CA TYR A 169 13.84 2.36 6.19
C TYR A 169 14.42 3.75 5.90
N GLU A 170 15.32 4.26 6.71
CA GLU A 170 15.99 5.55 6.48
C GLU A 170 16.80 5.54 5.16
N GLY A 171 17.52 4.46 4.90
CA GLY A 171 18.23 4.28 3.63
C GLY A 171 17.29 4.28 2.41
N LEU A 172 16.10 3.69 2.56
CA LEU A 172 15.06 3.72 1.53
C LEU A 172 14.54 5.14 1.30
N LEU A 173 14.27 5.91 2.37
CA LEU A 173 13.82 7.30 2.28
C LEU A 173 14.78 8.14 1.45
N VAL A 174 16.09 8.03 1.71
CA VAL A 174 17.13 8.78 0.97
C VAL A 174 17.14 8.42 -0.53
N LYS A 175 16.97 7.15 -0.87
CA LYS A 175 16.97 6.72 -2.28
C LYS A 175 15.68 7.11 -3.00
N MET A 176 14.55 7.03 -2.33
CA MET A 176 13.27 7.49 -2.89
C MET A 176 13.23 9.01 -3.04
N GLU A 177 13.83 9.75 -2.11
CA GLU A 177 14.02 11.20 -2.23
C GLU A 177 14.75 11.56 -3.52
N ALA A 178 15.89 10.92 -3.78
CA ALA A 178 16.66 11.15 -5.00
C ALA A 178 15.86 10.80 -6.27
N HIS A 179 15.04 9.76 -6.22
CA HIS A 179 14.21 9.38 -7.35
C HIS A 179 13.08 10.39 -7.60
N PHE A 180 12.31 10.70 -6.58
CA PHE A 180 11.15 11.59 -6.71
C PHE A 180 11.52 13.08 -6.84
N ALA A 181 12.77 13.47 -6.60
CA ALA A 181 13.27 14.79 -6.98
C ALA A 181 13.37 14.96 -8.51
N GLU A 182 13.55 13.87 -9.26
CA GLU A 182 13.71 13.89 -10.73
C GLU A 182 12.45 13.44 -11.47
N HIS A 183 11.67 12.52 -10.89
CA HIS A 183 10.53 11.87 -11.55
C HIS A 183 9.26 11.95 -10.71
N PRO A 184 8.10 12.32 -11.29
CA PRO A 184 6.82 12.39 -10.57
C PRO A 184 6.33 11.06 -10.02
N TYR A 185 6.59 9.96 -10.75
CA TYR A 185 6.21 8.59 -10.44
C TYR A 185 7.38 7.65 -10.75
N PHE A 186 7.29 6.39 -10.35
CA PHE A 186 8.41 5.44 -10.53
C PHE A 186 8.88 5.29 -11.99
N LEU A 187 7.98 5.36 -12.95
CA LEU A 187 8.32 5.14 -14.37
C LEU A 187 8.00 6.34 -15.28
N GLY A 188 7.89 7.54 -14.73
CA GLY A 188 7.68 8.73 -15.53
C GLY A 188 6.66 9.71 -14.94
N GLY A 189 5.81 10.31 -15.79
CA GLY A 189 4.87 11.37 -15.43
C GLY A 189 3.46 10.89 -15.13
N LYS A 190 3.20 9.58 -15.14
CA LYS A 190 1.93 8.97 -14.71
C LYS A 190 2.18 7.73 -13.85
N PRO A 191 1.25 7.36 -12.95
CA PRO A 191 1.45 6.22 -12.09
C PRO A 191 1.40 4.90 -12.87
N CYS A 192 2.29 3.97 -12.54
CA CYS A 192 2.20 2.57 -12.93
C CYS A 192 1.53 1.73 -11.83
N VAL A 193 1.20 0.46 -12.11
CA VAL A 193 0.64 -0.48 -11.11
C VAL A 193 1.55 -0.57 -9.89
N GLY A 194 2.88 -0.50 -10.08
CA GLY A 194 3.87 -0.49 -9.00
C GLY A 194 3.74 0.70 -8.04
N ASP A 195 3.33 1.89 -8.54
CA ASP A 195 3.03 3.02 -7.66
C ASP A 195 1.88 2.70 -6.71
N PHE A 196 0.84 2.00 -7.18
CA PHE A 196 -0.28 1.57 -6.33
C PHE A 196 0.10 0.45 -5.37
N GLY A 197 1.06 -0.39 -5.71
CA GLY A 197 1.66 -1.32 -4.77
C GLY A 197 2.41 -0.62 -3.65
N MET A 198 3.33 0.26 -4.01
CA MET A 198 4.21 0.95 -3.06
C MET A 198 3.49 1.97 -2.18
N ILE A 199 2.40 2.59 -2.65
CA ILE A 199 1.63 3.53 -1.83
C ILE A 199 0.97 2.84 -0.63
N ALA A 200 0.67 1.55 -0.71
CA ALA A 200 0.05 0.79 0.36
C ALA A 200 0.79 0.95 1.71
N PRO A 201 2.06 0.54 1.87
CA PRO A 201 2.81 0.76 3.10
C PRO A 201 3.22 2.22 3.32
N LEU A 202 3.60 2.93 2.23
CA LEU A 202 4.12 4.29 2.33
C LEU A 202 3.07 5.33 2.69
N PHE A 203 1.77 5.06 2.48
CA PHE A 203 0.68 5.91 2.93
C PHE A 203 -0.08 5.31 4.10
N GLY A 204 -0.46 4.03 4.04
CA GLY A 204 -1.32 3.40 5.04
C GLY A 204 -0.73 3.41 6.46
N HIS A 205 0.58 3.28 6.58
CA HIS A 205 1.31 3.32 7.84
C HIS A 205 2.37 4.42 7.87
N LEU A 206 3.41 4.30 7.05
CA LEU A 206 4.63 5.10 7.14
C LEU A 206 4.41 6.60 6.85
N GLY A 207 3.42 6.95 6.04
CA GLY A 207 3.04 8.33 5.76
C GLY A 207 1.87 8.85 6.62
N ARG A 208 1.44 8.08 7.65
CA ARG A 208 0.35 8.48 8.56
C ARG A 208 0.73 8.42 10.03
N ASP A 209 1.44 7.39 10.44
CA ASP A 209 1.86 7.25 11.84
C ASP A 209 2.90 8.33 12.17
N PRO A 210 2.75 9.06 13.29
CA PRO A 210 3.51 10.30 13.54
C PRO A 210 5.03 10.15 13.47
N VAL A 211 5.58 9.06 13.99
CA VAL A 211 7.04 8.86 14.02
C VAL A 211 7.61 8.67 12.61
N PRO A 212 7.16 7.69 11.79
CA PRO A 212 7.72 7.50 10.45
C PRO A 212 7.34 8.64 9.49
N LEU A 213 6.18 9.28 9.66
CA LEU A 213 5.81 10.47 8.90
C LEU A 213 6.79 11.61 9.15
N SER A 214 7.19 11.86 10.41
CA SER A 214 8.19 12.88 10.75
C SER A 214 9.53 12.60 10.08
N LEU A 215 9.97 11.35 10.04
CA LEU A 215 11.18 10.95 9.32
C LEU A 215 11.03 11.16 7.81
N MET A 216 9.90 10.75 7.22
CA MET A 216 9.64 10.94 5.79
C MET A 216 9.68 12.43 5.40
N VAL A 217 8.98 13.29 6.13
CA VAL A 217 8.98 14.74 5.85
C VAL A 217 10.37 15.36 6.01
N LYS A 218 11.16 14.90 6.99
CA LYS A 218 12.52 15.40 7.27
C LYS A 218 13.56 14.96 6.24
N LEU A 219 13.49 13.71 5.79
CA LEU A 219 14.53 13.07 4.98
C LEU A 219 14.15 12.94 3.50
N ALA A 220 12.87 12.98 3.16
CA ALA A 220 12.37 12.63 1.84
C ALA A 220 11.10 13.43 1.48
N ILE A 221 11.27 14.75 1.32
CA ILE A 221 10.14 15.66 1.05
C ILE A 221 9.49 15.40 -0.32
N HIS A 222 10.25 15.00 -1.35
CA HIS A 222 9.70 14.66 -2.65
C HIS A 222 8.95 13.31 -2.62
N LEU A 223 9.41 12.35 -1.82
CA LEU A 223 8.63 11.14 -1.53
C LEU A 223 7.32 11.48 -0.82
N TYR A 224 7.37 12.34 0.22
CA TYR A 224 6.15 12.77 0.90
C TYR A 224 5.16 13.42 -0.09
N ARG A 225 5.67 14.28 -0.99
CA ARG A 225 4.84 14.88 -2.03
C ARG A 225 4.27 13.86 -3.03
N TRP A 226 5.01 12.78 -3.33
CA TRP A 226 4.49 11.66 -4.11
C TRP A 226 3.37 10.93 -3.35
N VAL A 227 3.48 10.71 -2.03
CA VAL A 227 2.41 10.13 -1.21
C VAL A 227 1.12 10.96 -1.29
N GLU A 228 1.23 12.29 -1.22
CA GLU A 228 0.09 13.20 -1.41
C GLU A 228 -0.48 13.08 -2.83
N ARG A 229 0.39 13.10 -3.84
CA ARG A 229 0.05 13.02 -5.26
C ARG A 229 -0.72 11.74 -5.57
N MET A 230 -0.31 10.61 -5.01
CA MET A 230 -0.99 9.32 -5.17
C MET A 230 -2.43 9.32 -4.62
N ASN A 231 -2.78 10.22 -3.72
CA ASN A 231 -4.11 10.36 -3.13
C ASN A 231 -4.88 11.58 -3.68
N ARG A 232 -4.54 12.03 -4.87
CA ARG A 232 -5.27 13.08 -5.62
C ARG A 232 -5.70 12.55 -6.98
N ARG A 233 -6.74 13.15 -7.53
CA ARG A 233 -7.14 12.92 -8.94
C ARG A 233 -6.06 13.44 -9.88
N ASP A 234 -6.11 13.01 -11.12
CA ASP A 234 -5.20 13.42 -12.19
C ASP A 234 -3.72 13.13 -11.89
N SER A 235 -2.83 13.53 -12.78
CA SER A 235 -1.39 13.30 -12.63
C SER A 235 -0.76 14.12 -11.51
N ASP A 236 -1.28 15.35 -11.28
CA ASP A 236 -0.82 16.27 -10.21
C ASP A 236 0.73 16.45 -10.20
N ILE A 237 1.29 16.77 -11.40
CA ILE A 237 2.75 16.88 -11.61
C ILE A 237 3.20 18.32 -11.90
N GLY A 238 2.41 19.31 -11.48
CA GLY A 238 2.67 20.73 -11.81
C GLY A 238 4.04 21.27 -11.37
N GLU A 239 4.65 20.67 -10.35
CA GLU A 239 6.01 21.01 -9.90
C GLU A 239 7.13 20.53 -10.85
N TYR A 240 6.84 19.61 -11.76
CA TYR A 240 7.78 19.09 -12.77
C TYR A 240 7.53 19.77 -14.11
N HIS A 241 7.93 21.03 -14.24
CA HIS A 241 7.62 21.86 -15.40
C HIS A 241 8.00 21.20 -16.73
N GLY A 242 6.99 21.03 -17.62
CA GLY A 242 7.18 20.44 -18.94
C GLY A 242 7.43 18.94 -18.95
N TYR A 243 7.30 18.26 -17.81
CA TYR A 243 7.39 16.81 -17.76
C TYR A 243 6.17 16.17 -18.46
N PRO A 244 6.37 15.19 -19.36
CA PRO A 244 5.25 14.54 -20.06
C PRO A 244 4.42 13.70 -19.08
N GLU A 245 3.10 13.77 -19.17
CA GLU A 245 2.17 12.91 -18.43
C GLU A 245 2.10 11.50 -19.04
N ASP A 246 3.25 10.85 -19.21
CA ASP A 246 3.35 9.50 -19.77
C ASP A 246 4.52 8.75 -19.13
N PHE A 247 4.62 7.46 -19.42
CA PHE A 247 5.80 6.67 -19.09
C PHE A 247 7.02 7.16 -19.87
N LEU A 248 8.20 6.93 -19.31
CA LEU A 248 9.46 7.25 -19.99
C LEU A 248 9.55 6.53 -21.33
N PRO A 249 10.11 7.17 -22.38
CA PRO A 249 10.27 6.56 -23.68
C PRO A 249 11.28 5.39 -23.67
N ASP A 250 11.36 4.65 -24.77
CA ASP A 250 12.40 3.67 -25.06
C ASP A 250 12.58 2.55 -24.00
N ASP A 251 11.48 2.20 -23.30
CA ASP A 251 11.52 1.20 -22.23
C ASP A 251 12.54 1.54 -21.12
N GLU A 252 12.75 2.84 -20.90
CA GLU A 252 13.74 3.34 -19.94
C GLU A 252 13.27 3.09 -18.50
N VAL A 253 14.22 2.62 -17.68
CA VAL A 253 14.05 2.54 -16.21
C VAL A 253 15.10 3.47 -15.60
N PRO A 254 14.69 4.49 -14.82
CA PRO A 254 15.59 5.46 -14.22
C PRO A 254 16.68 4.82 -13.38
N LYS A 255 17.90 5.36 -13.46
CA LYS A 255 19.01 4.89 -12.61
C LYS A 255 18.72 5.03 -11.13
N THR A 256 18.04 6.11 -10.74
CA THR A 256 17.59 6.35 -9.37
C THR A 256 16.60 5.27 -8.92
N LEU A 257 15.70 4.80 -9.79
CA LEU A 257 14.81 3.68 -9.49
C LEU A 257 15.57 2.36 -9.32
N ILE A 258 16.60 2.13 -10.13
CA ILE A 258 17.45 0.93 -9.97
C ILE A 258 18.11 0.92 -8.58
N GLU A 259 18.55 2.07 -8.06
CA GLU A 259 19.11 2.17 -6.70
C GLU A 259 18.05 1.93 -5.60
N VAL A 260 16.81 2.35 -5.81
CA VAL A 260 15.67 1.99 -4.94
C VAL A 260 15.44 0.49 -4.94
N LEU A 261 15.38 -0.14 -6.12
CA LEU A 261 15.16 -1.59 -6.25
C LEU A 261 16.29 -2.41 -5.63
N LYS A 262 17.56 -2.01 -5.81
CA LYS A 262 18.70 -2.66 -5.16
C LYS A 262 18.60 -2.59 -3.62
N HIS A 263 18.15 -1.49 -3.09
CA HIS A 263 17.96 -1.31 -1.64
C HIS A 263 16.81 -2.20 -1.12
N LEU A 264 15.66 -2.18 -1.80
CA LEU A 264 14.53 -3.04 -1.46
C LEU A 264 14.88 -4.54 -1.53
N ALA A 265 15.76 -4.92 -2.47
CA ALA A 265 16.20 -6.30 -2.64
C ALA A 265 16.97 -6.86 -1.43
N ILE A 266 17.58 -6.01 -0.60
CA ILE A 266 18.32 -6.46 0.60
C ILE A 266 17.43 -7.25 1.54
N ASP A 267 16.19 -6.81 1.72
CA ASP A 267 15.22 -7.46 2.60
C ASP A 267 14.27 -8.41 1.85
N PHE A 268 13.80 -8.02 0.68
CA PHE A 268 12.77 -8.74 -0.07
C PHE A 268 13.28 -10.05 -0.71
N VAL A 269 14.48 -10.05 -1.30
CA VAL A 269 14.99 -11.21 -2.05
C VAL A 269 15.25 -12.43 -1.16
N PRO A 270 15.90 -12.33 0.02
CA PRO A 270 16.10 -13.49 0.90
C PRO A 270 14.78 -14.16 1.31
N VAL A 271 13.75 -13.37 1.63
CA VAL A 271 12.43 -13.89 2.02
C VAL A 271 11.76 -14.62 0.86
N SER A 272 11.75 -13.99 -0.32
CA SER A 272 11.15 -14.58 -1.52
C SER A 272 11.86 -15.89 -1.91
N TYR A 273 13.20 -15.93 -1.84
CA TYR A 273 13.98 -17.13 -2.11
C TYR A 273 13.62 -18.27 -1.14
N THR A 274 13.50 -17.97 0.15
CA THR A 274 13.10 -18.95 1.15
C THR A 274 11.74 -19.55 0.85
N HIS A 275 10.74 -18.71 0.52
CA HIS A 275 9.39 -19.17 0.18
C HIS A 275 9.36 -20.05 -1.09
N LEU A 276 10.15 -19.71 -2.10
CA LEU A 276 10.23 -20.48 -3.34
C LEU A 276 10.92 -21.84 -3.16
N THR A 277 11.76 -21.99 -2.14
CA THR A 277 12.55 -23.20 -1.90
C THR A 277 11.99 -24.12 -0.81
N LEU A 278 10.94 -23.68 -0.09
CA LEU A 278 10.24 -24.55 0.86
C LEU A 278 9.55 -25.71 0.13
N PRO A 279 9.62 -26.94 0.68
CA PRO A 279 8.84 -28.07 0.17
C PRO A 279 7.34 -27.74 0.21
N THR A 280 6.62 -28.05 -0.87
CA THR A 280 5.17 -27.81 -0.95
C THR A 280 4.35 -28.59 0.08
N SER A 281 4.92 -29.63 0.68
CA SER A 281 4.34 -30.38 1.79
C SER A 281 4.15 -29.56 3.08
N ASP A 282 4.85 -28.43 3.21
CA ASP A 282 4.82 -27.58 4.42
C ASP A 282 3.83 -26.42 4.28
N LEU A 283 3.12 -26.35 3.14
CA LEU A 283 2.16 -25.28 2.80
C LEU A 283 0.69 -25.67 2.99
N VAL A 284 0.39 -26.78 3.68
CA VAL A 284 -0.98 -27.27 3.92
C VAL A 284 -1.41 -27.03 5.35
#